data_310543e9538cf12a50e6184208d0f42a
#
_entry.id   310543e9538cf12a50e6184208d0f42a
#
_cell.length_a   1.000
_cell.length_b   1.000
_cell.length_c   1.000
_cell.angle_alpha   90.00
_cell.angle_beta   90.00
_cell.angle_gamma   90.00
#
_symmetry.space_group_name_H-M   'P 1'
#
loop_
_entity.id
_entity.type
_entity.pdbx_description
1 polymer ?
#
loop_
_entity_poly.entity_id
_entity_poly.type
_entity_poly.pdbx_seq_one_letter_code
_entity_poly.pdbx_strand_id
1 'polypeptide(L)'
;MHVPFEWLCELTGIDAPVDEVAQRLTNAGFEVETIHRTGGHWRHIVVGQVDRIDPHPNADRLTLPTITTGDQQVQVVCGASNFKVGDKIAFAHEGALLYDPRNPTPELKELKASTIRGVSSRGMLCSAQELGLSNDHDGIVVLEVDAPIGRPLVEVIGNEIIEFELKANRPDVLSMVGIAREAAALYETQFRAPPMKVLDHSLSS
;
A
#
# COMPACT_ATOMS: atom_id res chain seq x y z
N MET A 1 0.98 -20.93 -0.15
CA MET A 1 1.81 -20.14 -1.12
C MET A 1 1.20 -18.76 -1.28
N HIS A 2 2.02 -17.69 -1.22
CA HIS A 2 1.55 -16.31 -1.39
C HIS A 2 1.71 -15.86 -2.84
N VAL A 3 0.63 -15.36 -3.43
CA VAL A 3 0.56 -14.88 -4.83
C VAL A 3 0.12 -13.42 -4.83
N PRO A 4 1.01 -12.46 -5.14
CA PRO A 4 0.61 -11.08 -5.34
C PRO A 4 -0.37 -10.97 -6.50
N PHE A 5 -1.55 -10.40 -6.24
CA PHE A 5 -2.64 -10.39 -7.22
C PHE A 5 -2.34 -9.50 -8.43
N GLU A 6 -1.73 -8.35 -8.21
CA GLU A 6 -1.29 -7.45 -9.28
C GLU A 6 -0.35 -8.17 -10.25
N TRP A 7 0.66 -8.89 -9.74
CA TRP A 7 1.56 -9.67 -10.58
C TRP A 7 0.84 -10.80 -11.34
N LEU A 8 -0.17 -11.43 -10.71
CA LEU A 8 -1.01 -12.41 -11.40
C LEU A 8 -1.73 -11.77 -12.59
N CYS A 9 -2.31 -10.58 -12.39
CA CYS A 9 -3.00 -9.83 -13.44
C CYS A 9 -2.06 -9.40 -14.57
N GLU A 10 -0.83 -8.96 -14.26
CA GLU A 10 0.19 -8.64 -15.27
C GLU A 10 0.51 -9.84 -16.18
N LEU A 11 0.69 -11.03 -15.58
CA LEU A 11 1.02 -12.25 -16.31
C LEU A 11 -0.14 -12.82 -17.11
N THR A 12 -1.38 -12.51 -16.75
CA THR A 12 -2.57 -13.14 -17.32
C THR A 12 -3.47 -12.20 -18.10
N GLY A 13 -3.38 -10.88 -17.83
CA GLY A 13 -4.31 -9.89 -18.36
C GLY A 13 -5.73 -10.03 -17.82
N ILE A 14 -5.93 -10.72 -16.69
CA ILE A 14 -7.23 -10.83 -16.03
C ILE A 14 -7.62 -9.45 -15.48
N ASP A 15 -8.84 -9.03 -15.82
CA ASP A 15 -9.48 -7.80 -15.32
C ASP A 15 -10.75 -8.19 -14.55
N ALA A 16 -10.56 -8.71 -13.35
CA ALA A 16 -11.62 -9.13 -12.44
C ALA A 16 -11.17 -8.88 -10.98
N PRO A 17 -12.12 -8.66 -10.05
CA PRO A 17 -11.80 -8.50 -8.63
C PRO A 17 -11.11 -9.73 -8.04
N VAL A 18 -10.22 -9.53 -7.08
CA VAL A 18 -9.46 -10.61 -6.41
C VAL A 18 -10.36 -11.70 -5.82
N ASP A 19 -11.51 -11.31 -5.25
CA ASP A 19 -12.48 -12.27 -4.68
C ASP A 19 -13.08 -13.20 -5.73
N GLU A 20 -13.39 -12.69 -6.91
CA GLU A 20 -13.88 -13.49 -8.03
C GLU A 20 -12.81 -14.46 -8.51
N VAL A 21 -11.57 -13.97 -8.68
CA VAL A 21 -10.44 -14.81 -9.14
C VAL A 21 -10.13 -15.89 -8.11
N ALA A 22 -10.09 -15.56 -6.84
CA ALA A 22 -9.90 -16.52 -5.74
C ALA A 22 -10.98 -17.61 -5.72
N GLN A 23 -12.25 -17.21 -5.85
CA GLN A 23 -13.37 -18.15 -5.89
C GLN A 23 -13.29 -19.07 -7.10
N ARG A 24 -12.94 -18.55 -8.27
CA ARG A 24 -12.83 -19.31 -9.51
C ARG A 24 -11.67 -20.30 -9.47
N LEU A 25 -10.53 -19.89 -8.92
CA LEU A 25 -9.38 -20.77 -8.69
C LEU A 25 -9.71 -21.87 -7.67
N THR A 26 -10.41 -21.53 -6.58
CA THR A 26 -10.87 -22.52 -5.59
C THR A 26 -11.79 -23.57 -6.23
N ASN A 27 -12.72 -23.16 -7.06
CA ASN A 27 -13.62 -24.06 -7.78
C ASN A 27 -12.87 -24.97 -8.77
N ALA A 28 -11.71 -24.53 -9.27
CA ALA A 28 -10.83 -25.33 -10.13
C ALA A 28 -9.87 -26.26 -9.35
N GLY A 29 -9.96 -26.27 -8.02
CA GLY A 29 -9.17 -27.16 -7.16
C GLY A 29 -7.91 -26.54 -6.56
N PHE A 30 -7.73 -25.21 -6.68
CA PHE A 30 -6.66 -24.45 -6.03
C PHE A 30 -7.23 -23.78 -4.78
N GLU A 31 -7.15 -24.43 -3.63
CA GLU A 31 -7.75 -23.97 -2.39
C GLU A 31 -7.13 -22.66 -1.93
N VAL A 32 -7.94 -21.59 -1.88
CA VAL A 32 -7.56 -20.30 -1.31
C VAL A 32 -7.88 -20.30 0.16
N GLU A 33 -6.85 -20.12 1.00
CA GLU A 33 -6.99 -20.01 2.45
C GLU A 33 -7.42 -18.63 2.87
N THR A 34 -6.72 -17.61 2.38
CA THR A 34 -6.93 -16.22 2.78
C THR A 34 -6.56 -15.26 1.65
N ILE A 35 -7.22 -14.10 1.63
CA ILE A 35 -6.80 -12.95 0.83
C ILE A 35 -6.32 -11.88 1.80
N HIS A 36 -5.00 -11.63 1.80
CA HIS A 36 -4.40 -10.56 2.58
C HIS A 36 -4.54 -9.25 1.83
N ARG A 37 -5.12 -8.23 2.47
CA ARG A 37 -5.30 -6.90 1.88
C ARG A 37 -4.56 -5.86 2.68
N THR A 38 -3.55 -5.24 2.07
CA THR A 38 -2.89 -4.06 2.61
C THR A 38 -3.70 -2.83 2.21
N GLY A 39 -4.07 -2.03 3.20
CA GLY A 39 -4.80 -0.78 2.92
C GLY A 39 -6.32 -0.92 2.81
N GLY A 40 -6.91 -2.06 3.12
CA GLY A 40 -8.36 -2.25 3.06
C GLY A 40 -9.17 -1.27 3.94
N HIS A 41 -8.55 -0.66 4.95
CA HIS A 41 -9.14 0.36 5.82
C HIS A 41 -8.74 1.80 5.46
N TRP A 42 -7.89 2.03 4.45
CA TRP A 42 -7.35 3.36 4.10
C TRP A 42 -8.36 4.27 3.39
N ARG A 43 -9.50 4.47 4.01
CA ARG A 43 -10.46 5.48 3.55
C ARG A 43 -9.99 6.87 3.95
N HIS A 44 -10.14 7.87 3.07
CA HIS A 44 -9.70 9.25 3.28
C HIS A 44 -8.18 9.41 3.50
N ILE A 45 -7.38 8.46 3.00
CA ILE A 45 -5.93 8.58 2.97
C ILE A 45 -5.49 8.69 1.52
N VAL A 46 -4.72 9.72 1.22
CA VAL A 46 -4.31 10.07 -0.15
C VAL A 46 -2.80 10.35 -0.22
N VAL A 47 -2.28 10.38 -1.43
CA VAL A 47 -0.93 10.91 -1.68
C VAL A 47 -0.96 12.43 -1.54
N GLY A 48 -0.20 12.97 -0.60
CA GLY A 48 0.04 14.40 -0.45
C GLY A 48 1.44 14.79 -0.90
N GLN A 49 1.61 16.04 -1.32
CA GLN A 49 2.93 16.63 -1.54
C GLN A 49 3.20 17.69 -0.48
N VAL A 50 4.40 17.69 0.06
CA VAL A 50 4.86 18.74 1.00
C VAL A 50 5.27 19.96 0.20
N ASP A 51 4.50 21.05 0.32
CA ASP A 51 4.79 22.30 -0.39
C ASP A 51 5.67 23.25 0.42
N ARG A 52 5.43 23.30 1.73
CA ARG A 52 6.14 24.19 2.66
C ARG A 52 6.18 23.58 4.05
N ILE A 53 7.21 23.93 4.82
CA ILE A 53 7.37 23.53 6.23
C ILE A 53 7.68 24.79 7.03
N ASP A 54 6.76 25.22 7.88
CA ASP A 54 6.93 26.34 8.79
C ASP A 54 7.23 25.83 10.21
N PRO A 55 7.96 26.59 11.04
CA PRO A 55 8.14 26.27 12.45
C PRO A 55 6.82 26.46 13.22
N HIS A 56 6.57 25.63 14.23
CA HIS A 56 5.40 25.79 15.08
C HIS A 56 5.61 26.97 16.07
N PRO A 57 4.65 27.91 16.21
CA PRO A 57 4.85 29.13 17.01
C PRO A 57 5.02 28.87 18.51
N ASN A 58 4.50 27.74 19.02
CA ASN A 58 4.47 27.44 20.45
C ASN A 58 5.15 26.10 20.81
N ALA A 59 6.00 25.54 19.92
CA ALA A 59 6.67 24.27 20.19
C ALA A 59 7.89 24.05 19.27
N ASP A 60 9.08 23.97 19.88
CA ASP A 60 10.37 23.86 19.16
C ASP A 60 10.54 22.53 18.38
N ARG A 61 9.80 21.47 18.77
CA ARG A 61 9.90 20.13 18.14
C ARG A 61 8.80 19.85 17.14
N LEU A 62 7.90 20.79 16.89
CA LEU A 62 6.80 20.63 15.96
C LEU A 62 6.98 21.55 14.76
N THR A 63 6.50 21.10 13.62
CA THR A 63 6.46 21.86 12.38
C THR A 63 5.03 21.97 11.87
N LEU A 64 4.81 22.92 10.98
CA LEU A 64 3.55 23.17 10.29
C LEU A 64 3.73 22.93 8.79
N PRO A 65 3.78 21.67 8.34
CA PRO A 65 3.79 21.40 6.92
C PRO A 65 2.47 21.79 6.27
N THR A 66 2.58 22.40 5.08
CA THR A 66 1.47 22.64 4.15
C THR A 66 1.54 21.58 3.09
N ILE A 67 0.45 20.84 2.92
CA ILE A 67 0.35 19.67 2.05
C ILE A 67 -0.68 19.93 0.95
N THR A 68 -0.28 19.75 -0.31
CA THR A 68 -1.22 19.66 -1.44
C THR A 68 -1.70 18.21 -1.59
N THR A 69 -3.02 18.02 -1.60
CA THR A 69 -3.69 16.71 -1.73
C THR A 69 -4.56 16.63 -2.99
N GLY A 70 -4.06 17.18 -4.11
CA GLY A 70 -4.81 17.36 -5.36
C GLY A 70 -5.34 18.80 -5.47
N ASP A 71 -6.60 18.97 -5.21
CA ASP A 71 -7.35 20.25 -5.32
C ASP A 71 -7.33 21.09 -4.04
N GLN A 72 -6.79 20.56 -2.94
CA GLN A 72 -6.76 21.24 -1.65
C GLN A 72 -5.34 21.38 -1.11
N GLN A 73 -5.13 22.49 -0.40
CA GLN A 73 -3.96 22.66 0.47
C GLN A 73 -4.40 22.64 1.93
N VAL A 74 -3.73 21.82 2.72
CA VAL A 74 -4.03 21.63 4.13
C VAL A 74 -2.76 21.84 4.94
N GLN A 75 -2.82 22.73 5.96
CA GLN A 75 -1.75 22.87 6.94
C GLN A 75 -2.07 21.99 8.15
N VAL A 76 -1.10 21.24 8.62
CA VAL A 76 -1.24 20.35 9.78
C VAL A 76 -0.04 20.49 10.73
N VAL A 77 -0.18 19.96 11.93
CA VAL A 77 0.92 19.90 12.91
C VAL A 77 1.61 18.53 12.78
N CYS A 78 2.94 18.54 12.65
CA CYS A 78 3.74 17.33 12.55
C CYS A 78 4.95 17.36 13.49
N GLY A 79 5.25 16.25 14.13
CA GLY A 79 6.43 16.05 14.98
C GLY A 79 7.56 15.28 14.32
N ALA A 80 7.34 14.72 13.14
CA ALA A 80 8.36 14.01 12.39
C ALA A 80 9.33 14.98 11.70
N SER A 81 10.56 14.51 11.43
CA SER A 81 11.62 15.29 10.78
C SER A 81 12.24 14.60 9.57
N ASN A 82 11.72 13.42 9.19
CA ASN A 82 12.27 12.59 8.11
C ASN A 82 11.72 12.95 6.73
N PHE A 83 11.17 14.15 6.54
CA PHE A 83 10.62 14.61 5.26
C PHE A 83 11.07 16.04 4.94
N LYS A 84 10.99 16.43 3.69
CA LYS A 84 11.36 17.74 3.16
C LYS A 84 10.34 18.26 2.14
N VAL A 85 10.45 19.53 1.79
CA VAL A 85 9.66 20.13 0.71
C VAL A 85 9.89 19.38 -0.60
N GLY A 86 8.80 19.06 -1.30
CA GLY A 86 8.76 18.28 -2.51
C GLY A 86 8.48 16.79 -2.32
N ASP A 87 8.65 16.25 -1.12
CA ASP A 87 8.39 14.83 -0.85
C ASP A 87 6.90 14.50 -1.01
N LYS A 88 6.64 13.30 -1.52
CA LYS A 88 5.32 12.68 -1.54
C LYS A 88 5.15 11.88 -0.26
N ILE A 89 3.99 11.99 0.37
CA ILE A 89 3.73 11.37 1.67
C ILE A 89 2.32 10.78 1.74
N ALA A 90 2.12 9.86 2.67
CA ALA A 90 0.79 9.39 3.02
C ALA A 90 0.09 10.42 3.92
N PHE A 91 -0.98 11.03 3.41
CA PHE A 91 -1.75 12.05 4.10
C PHE A 91 -3.16 11.54 4.44
N ALA A 92 -3.49 11.55 5.72
CA ALA A 92 -4.83 11.23 6.22
C ALA A 92 -5.67 12.49 6.43
N HIS A 93 -6.82 12.56 5.77
CA HIS A 93 -7.85 13.55 6.05
C HIS A 93 -8.64 13.21 7.31
N GLU A 94 -9.38 14.16 7.83
CA GLU A 94 -10.38 13.93 8.89
C GLU A 94 -11.35 12.84 8.47
N GLY A 95 -11.68 11.92 9.37
CA GLY A 95 -12.50 10.72 9.10
C GLY A 95 -11.70 9.49 8.65
N ALA A 96 -10.39 9.59 8.42
CA ALA A 96 -9.56 8.43 8.13
C ALA A 96 -9.48 7.48 9.33
N LEU A 97 -9.40 6.17 9.04
CA LEU A 97 -9.19 5.14 10.06
C LEU A 97 -7.72 4.78 10.13
N LEU A 98 -7.12 4.95 11.29
CA LEU A 98 -5.70 4.72 11.55
C LEU A 98 -5.52 3.88 12.82
N TYR A 99 -4.44 3.11 12.89
CA TYR A 99 -4.05 2.45 14.11
C TYR A 99 -3.48 3.46 15.13
N ASP A 100 -3.86 3.30 16.41
CA ASP A 100 -3.26 4.11 17.48
C ASP A 100 -1.94 3.47 17.92
N PRO A 101 -0.78 4.10 17.66
CA PRO A 101 0.52 3.55 18.02
C PRO A 101 0.74 3.45 19.54
N ARG A 102 -0.11 4.10 20.35
CA ARG A 102 -0.04 4.04 21.82
C ARG A 102 -0.83 2.88 22.42
N ASN A 103 -1.68 2.24 21.60
CA ASN A 103 -2.46 1.10 22.04
C ASN A 103 -1.70 -0.22 21.76
N PRO A 104 -1.39 -1.04 22.79
CA PRO A 104 -0.72 -2.32 22.57
C PRO A 104 -1.58 -3.32 21.77
N THR A 105 -2.89 -3.11 21.73
CA THR A 105 -3.81 -3.89 20.89
C THR A 105 -4.11 -3.07 19.64
N PRO A 106 -3.85 -3.59 18.43
CA PRO A 106 -4.16 -2.90 17.19
C PRO A 106 -5.66 -2.58 17.09
N GLU A 107 -6.01 -1.31 17.23
CA GLU A 107 -7.37 -0.82 17.14
C GLU A 107 -7.41 0.37 16.19
N LEU A 108 -8.34 0.32 15.24
CA LEU A 108 -8.56 1.42 14.31
C LEU A 108 -9.35 2.53 15.01
N LYS A 109 -8.82 3.75 14.92
CA LYS A 109 -9.47 4.97 15.40
C LYS A 109 -9.69 5.95 14.27
N GLU A 110 -10.82 6.61 14.31
CA GLU A 110 -11.15 7.68 13.39
C GLU A 110 -10.35 8.94 13.72
N LEU A 111 -9.64 9.47 12.73
CA LEU A 111 -8.91 10.73 12.82
C LEU A 111 -9.90 11.89 12.92
N LYS A 112 -9.84 12.64 14.00
CA LYS A 112 -10.64 13.84 14.23
C LYS A 112 -9.77 15.10 14.19
N ALA A 113 -10.37 16.20 13.78
CA ALA A 113 -9.73 17.51 13.91
C ALA A 113 -9.27 17.75 15.36
N SER A 114 -8.07 18.22 15.55
CA SER A 114 -7.49 18.47 16.85
C SER A 114 -6.79 19.84 16.90
N THR A 115 -6.64 20.38 18.10
CA THR A 115 -5.86 21.59 18.32
C THR A 115 -4.61 21.22 19.11
N ILE A 116 -3.44 21.36 18.49
CA ILE A 116 -2.15 21.01 19.08
C ILE A 116 -1.39 22.28 19.37
N ARG A 117 -1.12 22.56 20.65
CA ARG A 117 -0.43 23.77 21.11
C ARG A 117 -1.00 25.08 20.55
N GLY A 118 -2.33 25.14 20.37
CA GLY A 118 -3.04 26.32 19.86
C GLY A 118 -3.18 26.41 18.34
N VAL A 119 -2.66 25.44 17.58
CA VAL A 119 -2.81 25.36 16.11
C VAL A 119 -3.78 24.24 15.76
N SER A 120 -4.76 24.54 14.91
CA SER A 120 -5.72 23.55 14.41
C SER A 120 -5.06 22.63 13.36
N SER A 121 -5.26 21.31 13.50
CA SER A 121 -4.80 20.30 12.56
C SER A 121 -6.00 19.46 12.12
N ARG A 122 -6.33 19.48 10.82
CA ARG A 122 -7.44 18.74 10.21
C ARG A 122 -6.96 17.64 9.28
N GLY A 123 -5.94 16.94 9.70
CA GLY A 123 -5.30 15.86 8.96
C GLY A 123 -4.00 15.48 9.64
N MET A 124 -3.34 14.48 9.09
CA MET A 124 -2.10 13.95 9.65
C MET A 124 -1.22 13.33 8.55
N LEU A 125 0.09 13.49 8.70
CA LEU A 125 1.07 12.70 7.96
C LEU A 125 1.23 11.36 8.69
N CYS A 126 1.09 10.26 7.97
CA CYS A 126 1.01 8.94 8.57
C CYS A 126 2.37 8.24 8.67
N SER A 127 2.64 7.60 9.80
CA SER A 127 3.72 6.63 9.96
C SER A 127 3.31 5.25 9.41
N ALA A 128 4.29 4.36 9.24
CA ALA A 128 4.03 2.99 8.81
C ALA A 128 3.16 2.22 9.81
N GLN A 129 3.33 2.48 11.10
CA GLN A 129 2.53 1.86 12.15
C GLN A 129 1.06 2.31 12.11
N GLU A 130 0.80 3.61 11.93
CA GLU A 130 -0.56 4.15 11.82
C GLU A 130 -1.31 3.61 10.60
N LEU A 131 -0.58 3.30 9.53
CA LEU A 131 -1.11 2.65 8.33
C LEU A 131 -1.22 1.12 8.46
N GLY A 132 -0.65 0.52 9.51
CA GLY A 132 -0.61 -0.94 9.67
C GLY A 132 0.35 -1.65 8.73
N LEU A 133 1.35 -0.93 8.19
CA LEU A 133 2.38 -1.50 7.30
C LEU A 133 3.50 -2.20 8.08
N SER A 134 3.86 -1.66 9.24
CA SER A 134 4.88 -2.22 10.14
C SER A 134 4.70 -1.69 11.55
N ASN A 135 5.57 -2.11 12.49
CA ASN A 135 5.61 -1.56 13.85
C ASN A 135 6.47 -0.29 13.95
N ASP A 136 6.96 0.25 12.85
CA ASP A 136 7.78 1.44 12.82
C ASP A 136 6.93 2.70 12.92
N HIS A 137 7.24 3.54 13.92
CA HIS A 137 6.61 4.84 14.17
C HIS A 137 7.64 5.99 14.19
N ASP A 138 8.91 5.72 13.87
CA ASP A 138 10.00 6.69 13.91
C ASP A 138 10.01 7.59 12.66
N GLY A 139 8.88 8.19 12.35
CA GLY A 139 8.74 9.09 11.20
C GLY A 139 7.46 8.85 10.44
N ILE A 140 7.37 9.50 9.28
CA ILE A 140 6.24 9.34 8.37
C ILE A 140 6.64 8.51 7.15
N VAL A 141 5.64 7.94 6.47
CA VAL A 141 5.84 7.23 5.19
C VAL A 141 6.08 8.26 4.08
N VAL A 142 7.29 8.21 3.51
CA VAL A 142 7.67 8.95 2.30
C VAL A 142 7.53 8.00 1.12
N LEU A 143 6.79 8.44 0.10
CA LEU A 143 6.48 7.67 -1.10
C LEU A 143 7.49 7.96 -2.21
N GLU A 144 7.43 7.17 -3.29
CA GLU A 144 8.22 7.42 -4.49
C GLU A 144 7.91 8.80 -5.10
N VAL A 145 8.90 9.37 -5.76
CA VAL A 145 8.85 10.76 -6.27
C VAL A 145 7.77 10.96 -7.33
N ASP A 146 7.42 9.92 -8.05
CA ASP A 146 6.42 9.89 -9.12
C ASP A 146 5.00 9.53 -8.63
N ALA A 147 4.83 9.26 -7.34
CA ALA A 147 3.51 8.96 -6.76
C ALA A 147 2.49 10.07 -7.09
N PRO A 148 1.32 9.73 -7.66
CA PRO A 148 0.37 10.71 -8.17
C PRO A 148 -0.36 11.42 -7.02
N ILE A 149 -0.22 12.75 -6.93
CA ILE A 149 -0.82 13.58 -5.88
C ILE A 149 -2.35 13.48 -5.92
N GLY A 150 -2.98 13.38 -4.74
CA GLY A 150 -4.43 13.33 -4.59
C GLY A 150 -5.05 11.95 -4.84
N ARG A 151 -4.28 10.99 -5.34
CA ARG A 151 -4.77 9.62 -5.50
C ARG A 151 -4.98 8.94 -4.15
N PRO A 152 -6.02 8.09 -4.01
CA PRO A 152 -6.18 7.24 -2.84
C PRO A 152 -4.92 6.41 -2.59
N LEU A 153 -4.43 6.39 -1.35
CA LEU A 153 -3.19 5.70 -1.01
C LEU A 153 -3.24 4.20 -1.35
N VAL A 154 -4.43 3.59 -1.22
CA VAL A 154 -4.65 2.17 -1.54
C VAL A 154 -4.39 1.84 -3.02
N GLU A 155 -4.57 2.79 -3.93
CA GLU A 155 -4.28 2.62 -5.35
C GLU A 155 -2.77 2.75 -5.68
N VAL A 156 -1.96 3.24 -4.74
CA VAL A 156 -0.54 3.52 -4.96
C VAL A 156 0.37 2.50 -4.28
N ILE A 157 0.05 2.14 -3.03
CA ILE A 157 0.83 1.17 -2.25
C ILE A 157 -0.03 0.08 -1.60
N GLY A 158 -1.34 0.06 -1.89
CA GLY A 158 -2.20 -1.05 -1.52
C GLY A 158 -1.78 -2.33 -2.23
N ASN A 159 -1.98 -3.47 -1.60
CA ASN A 159 -1.63 -4.76 -2.18
C ASN A 159 -2.64 -5.82 -1.74
N GLU A 160 -2.93 -6.74 -2.65
CA GLU A 160 -3.73 -7.93 -2.39
C GLU A 160 -2.89 -9.16 -2.68
N ILE A 161 -2.84 -10.09 -1.73
CA ILE A 161 -2.07 -11.32 -1.83
C ILE A 161 -3.02 -12.48 -1.59
N ILE A 162 -3.11 -13.38 -2.55
CA ILE A 162 -3.88 -14.62 -2.41
C ILE A 162 -2.97 -15.68 -1.79
N GLU A 163 -3.38 -16.22 -0.66
CA GLU A 163 -2.72 -17.36 -0.02
C GLU A 163 -3.41 -18.66 -0.42
N PHE A 164 -2.62 -19.56 -1.01
CA PHE A 164 -3.08 -20.87 -1.46
C PHE A 164 -2.56 -22.00 -0.58
N GLU A 165 -3.43 -22.95 -0.26
CA GLU A 165 -3.04 -24.29 0.16
C GLU A 165 -2.90 -25.20 -1.06
N LEU A 166 -1.66 -25.45 -1.49
CA LEU A 166 -1.39 -26.26 -2.67
C LEU A 166 -1.16 -27.73 -2.30
N LYS A 167 -1.85 -28.63 -3.00
CA LYS A 167 -1.72 -30.07 -2.76
C LYS A 167 -0.43 -30.62 -3.39
N ALA A 168 0.17 -31.61 -2.74
CA ALA A 168 1.46 -32.18 -3.14
C ALA A 168 1.49 -32.82 -4.54
N ASN A 169 0.33 -33.13 -5.11
CA ASN A 169 0.17 -33.70 -6.46
C ASN A 169 0.19 -32.65 -7.57
N ARG A 170 0.30 -31.34 -7.25
CA ARG A 170 0.36 -30.22 -8.20
C ARG A 170 1.61 -29.38 -7.99
N PRO A 171 2.82 -29.97 -8.12
CA PRO A 171 4.07 -29.19 -7.94
C PRO A 171 4.28 -28.13 -9.03
N ASP A 172 3.65 -28.27 -10.17
CA ASP A 172 3.64 -27.33 -11.30
C ASP A 172 3.15 -25.94 -10.91
N VAL A 173 2.21 -25.85 -9.97
CA VAL A 173 1.63 -24.57 -9.50
C VAL A 173 2.34 -23.96 -8.29
N LEU A 174 3.44 -24.54 -7.81
CA LEU A 174 4.28 -23.97 -6.75
C LEU A 174 5.15 -22.80 -7.24
N SER A 175 4.69 -22.05 -8.22
CA SER A 175 5.34 -20.86 -8.74
C SER A 175 4.32 -19.86 -9.31
N MET A 176 4.70 -18.58 -9.39
CA MET A 176 3.89 -17.56 -10.05
C MET A 176 3.52 -17.93 -11.49
N VAL A 177 4.47 -18.47 -12.24
CA VAL A 177 4.26 -18.93 -13.64
C VAL A 177 3.24 -20.05 -13.70
N GLY A 178 3.30 -21.00 -12.76
CA GLY A 178 2.36 -22.13 -12.70
C GLY A 178 0.92 -21.68 -12.43
N ILE A 179 0.71 -20.90 -11.36
CA ILE A 179 -0.61 -20.33 -11.02
C ILE A 179 -1.12 -19.43 -12.14
N ALA A 180 -0.25 -18.59 -12.74
CA ALA A 180 -0.66 -17.70 -13.82
C ALA A 180 -1.12 -18.47 -15.08
N ARG A 181 -0.51 -19.60 -15.41
CA ARG A 181 -0.95 -20.46 -16.51
C ARG A 181 -2.35 -21.04 -16.26
N GLU A 182 -2.59 -21.53 -15.05
CA GLU A 182 -3.90 -22.06 -14.67
C GLU A 182 -4.96 -20.95 -14.66
N ALA A 183 -4.66 -19.80 -14.07
CA ALA A 183 -5.57 -18.66 -14.07
C ALA A 183 -5.90 -18.18 -15.49
N ALA A 184 -4.89 -18.07 -16.37
CA ALA A 184 -5.09 -17.71 -17.77
C ALA A 184 -5.97 -18.70 -18.51
N ALA A 185 -5.78 -20.00 -18.27
CA ALA A 185 -6.62 -21.05 -18.86
C ALA A 185 -8.07 -20.96 -18.39
N LEU A 186 -8.31 -20.70 -17.09
CA LEU A 186 -9.65 -20.55 -16.52
C LEU A 186 -10.40 -19.32 -17.04
N TYR A 187 -9.68 -18.24 -17.34
CA TYR A 187 -10.25 -17.00 -17.85
C TYR A 187 -10.20 -16.89 -19.38
N GLU A 188 -9.68 -17.93 -20.06
CA GLU A 188 -9.49 -17.94 -21.51
C GLU A 188 -8.67 -16.76 -22.01
N THR A 189 -7.69 -16.30 -21.20
CA THR A 189 -6.77 -15.22 -21.52
C THR A 189 -5.40 -15.75 -21.92
N GLN A 190 -4.54 -14.89 -22.46
CA GLN A 190 -3.21 -15.28 -22.88
C GLN A 190 -2.21 -15.12 -21.73
N PHE A 191 -1.58 -16.21 -21.30
CA PHE A 191 -0.44 -16.15 -20.40
C PHE A 191 0.75 -15.41 -21.05
N ARG A 192 1.30 -14.44 -20.35
CA ARG A 192 2.48 -13.65 -20.74
C ARG A 192 3.67 -14.07 -19.89
N ALA A 193 4.59 -14.83 -20.49
CA ALA A 193 5.81 -15.22 -19.77
C ALA A 193 6.67 -13.99 -19.45
N PRO A 194 7.26 -13.91 -18.24
CA PRO A 194 8.20 -12.86 -17.94
C PRO A 194 9.44 -12.98 -18.85
N PRO A 195 10.07 -11.86 -19.25
CA PRO A 195 11.26 -11.88 -20.09
C PRO A 195 12.41 -12.57 -19.37
N MET A 196 12.92 -13.66 -19.93
CA MET A 196 14.11 -14.33 -19.43
C MET A 196 15.37 -13.77 -20.11
N LYS A 197 16.25 -13.16 -19.31
CA LYS A 197 17.62 -12.85 -19.75
C LYS A 197 18.49 -14.08 -19.47
N VAL A 198 18.85 -14.80 -20.51
CA VAL A 198 19.91 -15.81 -20.41
C VAL A 198 21.23 -15.05 -20.32
N LEU A 199 21.88 -15.08 -19.15
CA LEU A 199 23.26 -14.64 -19.04
C LEU A 199 24.15 -15.71 -19.71
N ASP A 200 24.67 -15.41 -20.90
CA ASP A 200 25.61 -16.25 -21.55
C ASP A 200 26.96 -16.19 -20.78
N HIS A 201 27.12 -17.11 -19.86
CA HIS A 201 28.39 -17.37 -19.24
C HIS A 201 29.21 -18.23 -20.23
N SER A 202 29.79 -17.60 -21.24
CA SER A 202 30.92 -18.20 -21.96
C SER A 202 32.04 -18.39 -20.93
N LEU A 203 32.11 -19.57 -20.36
CA LEU A 203 33.27 -20.00 -19.62
C LEU A 203 34.44 -19.98 -20.63
N SER A 204 35.22 -18.90 -20.62
CA SER A 204 36.54 -18.88 -21.26
C SER A 204 37.40 -19.88 -20.53
N SER A 205 37.59 -21.03 -21.15
CA SER A 205 38.60 -22.04 -20.78
C SER A 205 40.01 -21.50 -20.90
#